data_fa0de5088b0276c3586d4e47abf56532
#
_entry.id   fa0de5088b0276c3586d4e47abf56532
#
_cell.length_a   1.000
_cell.length_b   1.000
_cell.length_c   1.000
_cell.angle_alpha   90.00
_cell.angle_beta   90.00
_cell.angle_gamma   90.00
#
_symmetry.space_group_name_H-M   'P 1'
#
loop_
_entity.id
_entity.type
_entity.pdbx_description
1 polymer ?
#
loop_
_entity_poly.entity_id
_entity_poly.type
_entity_poly.pdbx_seq_one_letter_code
_entity_poly.pdbx_strand_id
1 'polypeptide(L)'
;MDERIRRQWAATEAQAFGWGGVSAVSSAIGMSRKTIRKGLAELDVRRKNPRAPVTMRLRSPGGGRKRLTESDPDLSAALEWLIDPTTRGDPMSPLRWTCKSTHELAQALTAQGHALSPRTVGRLLNAAGYSLQGNRKTKEGADHPDRNAQFEHINATVRRLQQRGQPVISVDTKKKELVGEFKNGGREWQPKGQPLTVNTHDFMDDELGKAIPYGVYDLSRNEGWVSVGIDHDTAQFAVQAVLRWWKKMGLRRYPGAKQLLITADGGGSNGSRSRLWKVALQELAMRIGMPIQVCHFPPGTSKWNKIEHRMFCHITQNWRGQPLVSHDVIIALIAHTTTRAGLRLRAELDAGHYPTGTKVSDDELARLSLKRNEFHGDWNYTLLPKRK
;
A
#
# COMPACT_ATOMS: atom_id res chain seq x y z
N MET A 1 32.47 -30.69 4.85
CA MET A 1 33.13 -31.11 3.60
C MET A 1 32.03 -31.51 2.63
N ASP A 2 31.93 -30.89 1.46
CA ASP A 2 30.93 -31.25 0.45
C ASP A 2 31.21 -32.60 -0.23
N GLU A 3 30.26 -33.16 -0.97
CA GLU A 3 30.36 -34.48 -1.62
C GLU A 3 31.55 -34.55 -2.60
N ARG A 4 31.85 -33.46 -3.27
CA ARG A 4 32.98 -33.41 -4.23
C ARG A 4 34.33 -33.40 -3.53
N ILE A 5 34.48 -32.54 -2.52
CA ILE A 5 35.70 -32.45 -1.72
C ILE A 5 35.97 -33.80 -1.04
N ARG A 6 34.95 -34.42 -0.46
CA ARG A 6 35.04 -35.73 0.17
C ARG A 6 35.46 -36.82 -0.83
N ARG A 7 34.93 -36.77 -2.04
CA ARG A 7 35.31 -37.72 -3.12
C ARG A 7 36.76 -37.51 -3.59
N GLN A 8 37.17 -36.24 -3.75
CA GLN A 8 38.53 -35.91 -4.16
C GLN A 8 39.54 -36.26 -3.07
N TRP A 9 39.22 -35.98 -1.81
CA TRP A 9 40.05 -36.41 -0.69
C TRP A 9 40.24 -37.93 -0.68
N ALA A 10 39.15 -38.67 -0.73
CA ALA A 10 39.20 -40.17 -0.78
C ALA A 10 40.03 -40.71 -1.98
N ALA A 11 39.98 -39.97 -3.11
CA ALA A 11 40.79 -40.32 -4.29
C ALA A 11 42.27 -40.03 -4.07
N THR A 12 42.60 -38.92 -3.41
CA THR A 12 43.99 -38.58 -3.05
C THR A 12 44.59 -39.60 -2.11
N GLU A 13 43.84 -40.03 -1.05
CA GLU A 13 44.28 -41.08 -0.14
C GLU A 13 44.47 -42.42 -0.86
N ALA A 14 43.52 -42.78 -1.75
CA ALA A 14 43.64 -44.01 -2.53
C ALA A 14 44.83 -44.00 -3.48
N GLN A 15 45.21 -42.85 -4.04
CA GLN A 15 46.38 -42.68 -4.90
C GLN A 15 47.68 -42.76 -4.10
N ALA A 16 47.72 -42.14 -2.92
CA ALA A 16 48.87 -42.19 -2.03
C ALA A 16 49.17 -43.61 -1.51
N PHE A 17 48.12 -44.40 -1.25
CA PHE A 17 48.26 -45.82 -0.83
C PHE A 17 48.82 -46.74 -1.92
N GLY A 18 48.62 -46.39 -3.18
CA GLY A 18 49.07 -47.19 -4.31
C GLY A 18 48.22 -48.44 -4.60
N TRP A 19 48.87 -49.56 -4.81
CA TRP A 19 48.19 -50.79 -5.19
C TRP A 19 47.20 -51.25 -4.08
N GLY A 20 45.94 -51.53 -4.44
CA GLY A 20 44.90 -51.86 -3.49
C GLY A 20 44.23 -50.67 -2.80
N GLY A 21 44.74 -49.43 -2.94
CA GLY A 21 44.27 -48.23 -2.22
C GLY A 21 42.81 -47.89 -2.40
N VAL A 22 42.23 -48.09 -3.59
CA VAL A 22 40.79 -47.89 -3.82
C VAL A 22 39.94 -48.82 -2.93
N SER A 23 40.39 -50.07 -2.75
CA SER A 23 39.66 -51.04 -1.89
C SER A 23 39.84 -50.69 -0.42
N ALA A 24 41.06 -50.39 0.00
CA ALA A 24 41.39 -50.03 1.37
C ALA A 24 40.58 -48.79 1.85
N VAL A 25 40.64 -47.70 1.04
CA VAL A 25 39.89 -46.48 1.36
C VAL A 25 38.37 -46.68 1.31
N SER A 26 37.88 -47.48 0.32
CA SER A 26 36.47 -47.84 0.23
C SER A 26 35.96 -48.52 1.52
N SER A 27 36.75 -49.49 2.02
CA SER A 27 36.42 -50.20 3.26
C SER A 27 36.51 -49.30 4.50
N ALA A 28 37.53 -48.45 4.58
CA ALA A 28 37.76 -47.57 5.74
C ALA A 28 36.70 -46.48 5.94
N ILE A 29 36.21 -45.88 4.84
CA ILE A 29 35.30 -44.73 4.91
C ILE A 29 33.89 -45.01 4.40
N GLY A 30 33.56 -46.26 4.02
CA GLY A 30 32.23 -46.65 3.50
C GLY A 30 31.87 -46.00 2.15
N MET A 31 32.81 -45.46 1.40
CA MET A 31 32.57 -44.84 0.08
C MET A 31 32.69 -45.90 -1.02
N SER A 32 31.75 -45.86 -1.98
CA SER A 32 31.79 -46.85 -3.07
C SER A 32 33.08 -46.74 -3.88
N ARG A 33 33.69 -47.88 -4.31
CA ARG A 33 34.86 -47.92 -5.19
C ARG A 33 34.64 -47.10 -6.48
N LYS A 34 33.40 -47.09 -7.00
CA LYS A 34 33.01 -46.30 -8.19
C LYS A 34 33.17 -44.79 -7.95
N THR A 35 32.78 -44.34 -6.76
CA THR A 35 32.90 -42.94 -6.36
C THR A 35 34.36 -42.51 -6.22
N ILE A 36 35.19 -43.35 -5.61
CA ILE A 36 36.65 -43.12 -5.46
C ILE A 36 37.33 -43.08 -6.83
N ARG A 37 37.02 -44.03 -7.72
CA ARG A 37 37.55 -44.02 -9.10
C ARG A 37 37.15 -42.77 -9.89
N LYS A 38 35.92 -42.29 -9.68
CA LYS A 38 35.49 -41.01 -10.27
C LYS A 38 36.34 -39.85 -9.75
N GLY A 39 36.66 -39.83 -8.48
CA GLY A 39 37.52 -38.83 -7.87
C GLY A 39 38.96 -38.86 -8.48
N LEU A 40 39.50 -40.06 -8.67
CA LEU A 40 40.80 -40.24 -9.33
C LEU A 40 40.81 -39.66 -10.76
N ALA A 41 39.79 -39.95 -11.55
CA ALA A 41 39.64 -39.38 -12.88
C ALA A 41 39.51 -37.83 -12.86
N GLU A 42 38.82 -37.28 -11.87
CA GLU A 42 38.71 -35.82 -11.66
C GLU A 42 40.07 -35.20 -11.32
N LEU A 43 40.88 -35.85 -10.48
CA LEU A 43 42.24 -35.41 -10.14
C LEU A 43 43.20 -35.49 -11.34
N ASP A 44 43.09 -36.53 -12.13
CA ASP A 44 43.93 -36.70 -13.34
C ASP A 44 43.63 -35.63 -14.41
N VAL A 45 42.33 -35.34 -14.65
CA VAL A 45 41.93 -34.23 -15.53
C VAL A 45 42.48 -32.89 -15.03
N ARG A 46 42.47 -32.67 -13.72
CA ARG A 46 43.01 -31.43 -13.14
C ARG A 46 44.52 -31.33 -13.24
N ARG A 47 45.21 -32.44 -13.13
CA ARG A 47 46.66 -32.51 -13.30
C ARG A 47 47.06 -32.22 -14.75
N LYS A 48 46.32 -32.74 -15.72
CA LYS A 48 46.55 -32.50 -17.15
C LYS A 48 46.20 -31.09 -17.58
N ASN A 49 45.25 -30.44 -16.91
CA ASN A 49 44.84 -29.07 -17.22
C ASN A 49 44.68 -28.20 -15.96
N PRO A 50 45.80 -27.71 -15.36
CA PRO A 50 45.77 -26.94 -14.09
C PRO A 50 45.03 -25.60 -14.18
N ARG A 51 44.91 -25.04 -15.39
CA ARG A 51 44.23 -23.76 -15.63
C ARG A 51 42.74 -23.90 -15.93
N ALA A 52 42.20 -25.11 -15.99
CA ALA A 52 40.77 -25.31 -16.22
C ALA A 52 39.94 -24.68 -15.08
N PRO A 53 38.87 -23.95 -15.39
CA PRO A 53 38.04 -23.32 -14.37
C PRO A 53 37.45 -24.35 -13.44
N VAL A 54 37.61 -24.16 -12.14
CA VAL A 54 37.03 -25.03 -11.12
C VAL A 54 35.52 -24.82 -11.12
N THR A 55 34.78 -25.75 -11.72
CA THR A 55 33.30 -25.70 -11.62
C THR A 55 32.88 -25.92 -10.16
N MET A 56 32.21 -24.95 -9.57
CA MET A 56 31.65 -25.06 -8.22
C MET A 56 30.47 -26.09 -8.11
N ARG A 57 30.11 -26.72 -9.21
CA ARG A 57 29.01 -27.69 -9.27
C ARG A 57 29.42 -29.00 -8.65
N LEU A 58 28.61 -29.51 -7.71
CA LEU A 58 28.77 -30.80 -7.05
C LEU A 58 28.57 -31.98 -8.03
N ARG A 59 27.72 -31.82 -9.03
CA ARG A 59 27.36 -32.85 -10.02
C ARG A 59 27.67 -32.40 -11.44
N SER A 60 27.91 -33.34 -12.29
CA SER A 60 28.06 -33.10 -13.74
C SER A 60 26.80 -32.47 -14.34
N PRO A 61 26.90 -31.68 -15.40
CA PRO A 61 25.72 -31.21 -16.14
C PRO A 61 24.81 -32.39 -16.50
N GLY A 62 23.47 -32.23 -16.28
CA GLY A 62 22.50 -33.31 -16.47
C GLY A 62 22.42 -34.32 -15.33
N GLY A 63 23.31 -34.28 -14.34
CA GLY A 63 23.29 -35.15 -13.14
C GLY A 63 22.33 -34.70 -12.06
N GLY A 64 21.07 -34.63 -12.33
CA GLY A 64 20.02 -34.30 -11.38
C GLY A 64 18.72 -35.03 -11.70
N ARG A 65 17.69 -34.85 -10.85
CA ARG A 65 16.35 -35.31 -11.20
C ARG A 65 15.88 -34.53 -12.43
N LYS A 66 15.49 -35.23 -13.50
CA LYS A 66 14.92 -34.60 -14.70
C LYS A 66 13.71 -33.75 -14.32
N ARG A 67 13.47 -32.68 -15.07
CA ARG A 67 12.27 -31.88 -14.90
C ARG A 67 11.06 -32.74 -15.24
N LEU A 68 9.96 -32.53 -14.52
CA LEU A 68 8.74 -33.31 -14.75
C LEU A 68 8.24 -33.15 -16.19
N THR A 69 8.37 -31.97 -16.78
CA THR A 69 8.06 -31.69 -18.20
C THR A 69 8.96 -32.40 -19.22
N GLU A 70 10.12 -32.90 -18.81
CA GLU A 70 11.00 -33.73 -19.66
C GLU A 70 10.62 -35.21 -19.59
N SER A 71 10.04 -35.65 -18.46
CA SER A 71 9.57 -37.02 -18.26
C SER A 71 8.09 -37.23 -18.60
N ASP A 72 7.36 -36.16 -18.69
CA ASP A 72 5.93 -36.10 -19.00
C ASP A 72 5.68 -34.91 -19.97
N PRO A 73 5.86 -35.13 -21.29
CA PRO A 73 5.75 -34.08 -22.30
C PRO A 73 4.36 -33.46 -22.39
N ASP A 74 3.32 -34.25 -22.12
CA ASP A 74 1.91 -33.82 -22.26
C ASP A 74 1.41 -33.00 -21.06
N LEU A 75 2.15 -32.99 -19.95
CA LEU A 75 1.78 -32.30 -18.73
C LEU A 75 1.51 -30.81 -18.92
N SER A 76 2.32 -30.13 -19.75
CA SER A 76 2.17 -28.70 -19.99
C SER A 76 0.88 -28.40 -20.78
N ALA A 77 0.58 -29.20 -21.77
CA ALA A 77 -0.63 -29.09 -22.57
C ALA A 77 -1.89 -29.42 -21.74
N ALA A 78 -1.82 -30.47 -20.90
CA ALA A 78 -2.90 -30.83 -19.99
C ALA A 78 -3.19 -29.70 -18.97
N LEU A 79 -2.16 -29.08 -18.42
CA LEU A 79 -2.32 -27.92 -17.52
C LEU A 79 -2.97 -26.75 -18.26
N GLU A 80 -2.53 -26.43 -19.46
CA GLU A 80 -3.07 -25.35 -20.28
C GLU A 80 -4.54 -25.60 -20.65
N TRP A 81 -4.88 -26.83 -21.03
CA TRP A 81 -6.24 -27.24 -21.31
C TRP A 81 -7.17 -27.09 -20.08
N LEU A 82 -6.70 -27.42 -18.88
CA LEU A 82 -7.46 -27.26 -17.64
C LEU A 82 -7.66 -25.79 -17.25
N ILE A 83 -6.74 -24.91 -17.61
CA ILE A 83 -6.82 -23.47 -17.32
C ILE A 83 -7.74 -22.78 -18.33
N ASP A 84 -7.66 -23.14 -19.60
CA ASP A 84 -8.29 -22.41 -20.70
C ASP A 84 -9.82 -22.18 -20.52
N PRO A 85 -10.64 -23.19 -20.13
CA PRO A 85 -12.07 -22.98 -19.90
C PRO A 85 -12.39 -22.03 -18.74
N THR A 86 -11.45 -21.85 -17.82
CA THR A 86 -11.58 -20.98 -16.61
C THR A 86 -10.74 -19.73 -16.72
N THR A 87 -9.97 -19.61 -17.78
CA THR A 87 -9.20 -18.41 -18.08
C THR A 87 -10.18 -17.33 -18.54
N ARG A 88 -10.11 -16.20 -17.84
CA ARG A 88 -10.86 -14.99 -18.20
C ARG A 88 -9.93 -14.05 -18.91
N GLY A 89 -10.40 -13.39 -19.94
CA GLY A 89 -9.65 -12.40 -20.69
C GLY A 89 -10.51 -11.19 -20.99
N ASP A 90 -9.85 -10.08 -21.16
CA ASP A 90 -10.46 -8.89 -21.75
C ASP A 90 -10.41 -9.08 -23.27
N PRO A 91 -11.56 -9.05 -24.00
CA PRO A 91 -11.58 -9.17 -25.46
C PRO A 91 -10.79 -8.07 -26.17
N MET A 92 -10.50 -6.94 -25.47
CA MET A 92 -9.72 -5.82 -25.97
C MET A 92 -8.24 -5.85 -25.57
N SER A 93 -7.81 -6.85 -24.78
CA SER A 93 -6.45 -6.96 -24.24
C SER A 93 -6.01 -8.42 -24.13
N PRO A 94 -4.73 -8.76 -24.39
CA PRO A 94 -4.21 -10.12 -24.25
C PRO A 94 -4.02 -10.58 -22.78
N LEU A 95 -4.75 -9.99 -21.85
CA LEU A 95 -4.66 -10.35 -20.44
C LEU A 95 -5.33 -11.71 -20.16
N ARG A 96 -4.61 -12.64 -19.56
CA ARG A 96 -5.09 -13.97 -19.17
C ARG A 96 -4.93 -14.21 -17.68
N TRP A 97 -5.92 -14.84 -17.04
CA TRP A 97 -5.85 -15.29 -15.63
C TRP A 97 -6.76 -16.49 -15.39
N THR A 98 -6.48 -17.26 -14.35
CA THR A 98 -7.30 -18.38 -13.91
C THR A 98 -7.78 -18.19 -12.49
N CYS A 99 -9.00 -18.65 -12.18
CA CYS A 99 -9.56 -18.66 -10.82
C CYS A 99 -9.45 -20.02 -10.13
N LYS A 100 -8.89 -21.07 -10.77
CA LYS A 100 -8.64 -22.36 -10.13
C LYS A 100 -7.48 -22.31 -9.15
N SER A 101 -7.63 -22.95 -8.00
CA SER A 101 -6.54 -23.12 -7.05
C SER A 101 -5.51 -24.13 -7.54
N THR A 102 -4.25 -24.00 -7.09
CA THR A 102 -3.20 -24.99 -7.41
C THR A 102 -3.52 -26.39 -6.87
N HIS A 103 -4.35 -26.48 -5.83
CA HIS A 103 -4.85 -27.77 -5.28
C HIS A 103 -5.82 -28.44 -6.25
N GLU A 104 -6.81 -27.72 -6.73
CA GLU A 104 -7.79 -28.25 -7.70
C GLU A 104 -7.13 -28.63 -9.02
N LEU A 105 -6.18 -27.82 -9.50
CA LEU A 105 -5.40 -28.13 -10.69
C LEU A 105 -4.56 -29.40 -10.51
N ALA A 106 -3.92 -29.57 -9.34
CA ALA A 106 -3.15 -30.79 -9.04
C ALA A 106 -4.03 -32.02 -8.99
N GLN A 107 -5.20 -31.95 -8.39
CA GLN A 107 -6.18 -33.05 -8.34
C GLN A 107 -6.66 -33.42 -9.74
N ALA A 108 -7.04 -32.44 -10.55
CA ALA A 108 -7.50 -32.66 -11.91
C ALA A 108 -6.41 -33.28 -12.81
N LEU A 109 -5.17 -32.79 -12.71
CA LEU A 109 -4.03 -33.36 -13.43
C LEU A 109 -3.72 -34.80 -12.97
N THR A 110 -3.82 -35.06 -11.66
CA THR A 110 -3.62 -36.42 -11.12
C THR A 110 -4.68 -37.39 -11.62
N ALA A 111 -5.93 -36.94 -11.74
CA ALA A 111 -7.02 -37.75 -12.33
C ALA A 111 -6.81 -38.03 -13.83
N GLN A 112 -6.03 -37.21 -14.53
CA GLN A 112 -5.63 -37.40 -15.94
C GLN A 112 -4.33 -38.23 -16.08
N GLY A 113 -3.76 -38.74 -14.98
CA GLY A 113 -2.55 -39.55 -14.98
C GLY A 113 -1.25 -38.81 -14.69
N HIS A 114 -1.31 -37.48 -14.53
CA HIS A 114 -0.15 -36.62 -14.22
C HIS A 114 -0.01 -36.42 -12.71
N ALA A 115 0.74 -37.30 -12.03
CA ALA A 115 0.91 -37.26 -10.57
C ALA A 115 1.87 -36.11 -10.17
N LEU A 116 1.33 -35.01 -9.61
CA LEU A 116 2.12 -33.89 -9.16
C LEU A 116 1.51 -33.17 -7.95
N SER A 117 2.37 -32.47 -7.19
CA SER A 117 1.93 -31.69 -6.05
C SER A 117 1.42 -30.29 -6.44
N PRO A 118 0.56 -29.64 -5.62
CA PRO A 118 0.14 -28.27 -5.81
C PRO A 118 1.33 -27.28 -5.95
N ARG A 119 2.42 -27.55 -5.23
CA ARG A 119 3.66 -26.74 -5.35
C ARG A 119 4.31 -26.88 -6.73
N THR A 120 4.22 -28.06 -7.34
CA THR A 120 4.71 -28.28 -8.72
C THR A 120 3.85 -27.55 -9.72
N VAL A 121 2.51 -27.58 -9.56
CA VAL A 121 1.57 -26.76 -10.38
C VAL A 121 1.93 -25.29 -10.30
N GLY A 122 2.17 -24.74 -9.12
CA GLY A 122 2.57 -23.34 -8.97
C GLY A 122 3.88 -23.00 -9.72
N ARG A 123 4.85 -23.94 -9.75
CA ARG A 123 6.09 -23.75 -10.54
C ARG A 123 5.84 -23.83 -12.04
N LEU A 124 4.95 -24.70 -12.49
CA LEU A 124 4.57 -24.78 -13.91
C LEU A 124 3.82 -23.54 -14.36
N LEU A 125 2.88 -23.05 -13.53
CA LEU A 125 2.19 -21.78 -13.81
C LEU A 125 3.18 -20.61 -13.92
N ASN A 126 4.15 -20.51 -13.01
CA ASN A 126 5.18 -19.48 -13.08
C ASN A 126 6.04 -19.62 -14.35
N ALA A 127 6.40 -20.84 -14.75
CA ALA A 127 7.13 -21.09 -15.98
C ALA A 127 6.31 -20.73 -17.24
N ALA A 128 4.99 -20.86 -17.18
CA ALA A 128 4.04 -20.43 -18.20
C ALA A 128 3.69 -18.93 -18.15
N GLY A 129 4.38 -18.14 -17.29
CA GLY A 129 4.19 -16.68 -17.20
C GLY A 129 3.10 -16.23 -16.23
N TYR A 130 2.49 -17.15 -15.47
CA TYR A 130 1.49 -16.80 -14.45
C TYR A 130 2.16 -16.51 -13.10
N SER A 131 1.65 -15.49 -12.40
CA SER A 131 2.03 -15.22 -11.01
C SER A 131 0.85 -14.64 -10.24
N LEU A 132 0.86 -14.78 -8.92
CA LEU A 132 -0.16 -14.17 -8.07
C LEU A 132 0.03 -12.66 -8.07
N GLN A 133 -0.96 -11.93 -8.58
CA GLN A 133 -0.96 -10.47 -8.66
C GLN A 133 -2.14 -9.91 -7.88
N GLY A 134 -1.87 -8.92 -7.04
CA GLY A 134 -2.92 -8.08 -6.47
C GLY A 134 -3.31 -6.96 -7.43
N ASN A 135 -4.51 -6.44 -7.27
CA ASN A 135 -4.95 -5.26 -8.02
C ASN A 135 -4.02 -4.08 -7.72
N ARG A 136 -3.48 -3.47 -8.78
CA ARG A 136 -2.61 -2.31 -8.68
C ARG A 136 -3.38 -1.04 -9.05
N LYS A 137 -3.42 -0.07 -8.12
CA LYS A 137 -3.99 1.25 -8.38
C LYS A 137 -3.04 2.07 -9.25
N THR A 138 -3.18 1.96 -10.57
CA THR A 138 -2.34 2.69 -11.54
C THR A 138 -3.12 3.63 -12.44
N LYS A 139 -4.45 3.42 -12.57
CA LYS A 139 -5.29 4.30 -13.38
C LYS A 139 -5.55 5.58 -12.61
N GLU A 140 -4.92 6.66 -13.03
CA GLU A 140 -5.24 8.02 -12.59
C GLU A 140 -6.32 8.58 -13.52
N GLY A 141 -7.09 9.57 -13.02
CA GLY A 141 -8.02 10.32 -13.87
C GLY A 141 -7.31 11.04 -15.02
N ALA A 142 -8.09 11.75 -15.85
CA ALA A 142 -7.56 12.45 -17.01
C ALA A 142 -6.32 13.29 -16.68
N ASP A 143 -5.30 13.15 -17.50
CA ASP A 143 -4.05 13.92 -17.35
C ASP A 143 -4.33 15.36 -17.80
N HIS A 144 -4.21 16.29 -16.87
CA HIS A 144 -4.37 17.71 -17.19
C HIS A 144 -3.01 18.27 -17.63
N PRO A 145 -2.94 19.06 -18.73
CA PRO A 145 -1.67 19.58 -19.26
C PRO A 145 -0.89 20.38 -18.23
N ASP A 146 -1.57 21.13 -17.37
CA ASP A 146 -0.92 21.94 -16.33
C ASP A 146 -0.72 21.23 -15.00
N ARG A 147 -0.84 19.90 -14.98
CA ARG A 147 -0.68 19.09 -13.77
C ARG A 147 0.64 19.38 -13.04
N ASN A 148 1.75 19.35 -13.75
CA ASN A 148 3.07 19.60 -13.15
C ASN A 148 3.20 21.05 -12.68
N ALA A 149 2.77 22.02 -13.48
CA ALA A 149 2.78 23.43 -13.13
C ALA A 149 1.96 23.72 -11.86
N GLN A 150 0.81 23.03 -11.67
CA GLN A 150 0.02 23.16 -10.44
C GLN A 150 0.76 22.60 -9.22
N PHE A 151 1.44 21.45 -9.34
CA PHE A 151 2.28 20.92 -8.25
C PHE A 151 3.42 21.86 -7.88
N GLU A 152 4.07 22.47 -8.87
CA GLU A 152 5.12 23.47 -8.66
C GLU A 152 4.57 24.69 -7.94
N HIS A 153 3.42 25.22 -8.39
CA HIS A 153 2.72 26.35 -7.75
C HIS A 153 2.37 26.03 -6.28
N ILE A 154 1.79 24.85 -6.00
CA ILE A 154 1.50 24.40 -4.63
C ILE A 154 2.79 24.36 -3.80
N ASN A 155 3.84 23.72 -4.30
CA ASN A 155 5.09 23.55 -3.57
C ASN A 155 5.77 24.92 -3.29
N ALA A 156 5.79 25.82 -4.26
CA ALA A 156 6.33 27.18 -4.08
C ALA A 156 5.54 27.96 -3.03
N THR A 157 4.20 27.89 -3.08
CA THR A 157 3.31 28.57 -2.14
C THR A 157 3.48 28.00 -0.71
N VAL A 158 3.53 26.69 -0.56
CA VAL A 158 3.79 26.00 0.72
C VAL A 158 5.11 26.44 1.32
N ARG A 159 6.21 26.35 0.56
CA ARG A 159 7.56 26.76 1.04
C ARG A 159 7.59 28.24 1.46
N ARG A 160 7.04 29.13 0.65
CA ARG A 160 6.99 30.57 0.95
C ARG A 160 6.28 30.87 2.27
N LEU A 161 5.14 30.21 2.54
CA LEU A 161 4.37 30.45 3.75
C LEU A 161 5.00 29.78 4.98
N GLN A 162 5.58 28.60 4.83
CA GLN A 162 6.35 27.94 5.88
C GLN A 162 7.56 28.78 6.30
N GLN A 163 8.31 29.35 5.35
CA GLN A 163 9.43 30.26 5.62
C GLN A 163 9.00 31.53 6.38
N ARG A 164 7.76 31.96 6.20
CA ARG A 164 7.16 33.09 6.91
C ARG A 164 6.52 32.70 8.25
N GLY A 165 6.70 31.46 8.69
CA GLY A 165 6.09 30.96 9.92
C GLY A 165 4.56 30.88 9.91
N GLN A 166 3.94 30.87 8.72
CA GLN A 166 2.48 30.81 8.61
C GLN A 166 2.00 29.36 8.66
N PRO A 167 0.78 29.09 9.19
CA PRO A 167 0.18 27.77 9.19
C PRO A 167 -0.11 27.27 7.77
N VAL A 168 0.33 26.07 7.48
CA VAL A 168 0.11 25.37 6.22
C VAL A 168 -0.45 23.99 6.54
N ILE A 169 -1.69 23.73 6.14
CA ILE A 169 -2.37 22.47 6.41
C ILE A 169 -2.75 21.73 5.13
N SER A 170 -2.79 20.42 5.25
CA SER A 170 -3.35 19.50 4.25
C SER A 170 -4.60 18.89 4.82
N VAL A 171 -5.70 18.90 4.08
CA VAL A 171 -7.01 18.42 4.54
C VAL A 171 -7.57 17.37 3.62
N ASP A 172 -8.31 16.41 4.19
CA ASP A 172 -9.05 15.41 3.44
C ASP A 172 -9.97 14.60 4.35
N THR A 173 -10.90 13.86 3.76
CA THR A 173 -11.73 12.87 4.43
C THR A 173 -11.08 11.50 4.28
N LYS A 174 -10.73 10.85 5.39
CA LYS A 174 -10.32 9.45 5.38
C LYS A 174 -11.51 8.57 4.98
N LYS A 175 -11.23 7.42 4.35
CA LYS A 175 -12.25 6.41 4.06
C LYS A 175 -13.17 6.24 5.28
N LYS A 176 -14.48 6.31 5.02
CA LYS A 176 -15.54 6.08 6.02
C LYS A 176 -15.50 4.62 6.47
N GLU A 177 -15.62 4.39 7.76
CA GLU A 177 -15.59 3.05 8.34
C GLU A 177 -16.92 2.72 9.00
N LEU A 178 -17.38 1.48 8.87
CA LEU A 178 -18.51 0.98 9.65
C LEU A 178 -18.12 0.90 11.12
N VAL A 179 -19.03 1.27 12.00
CA VAL A 179 -18.84 1.15 13.45
C VAL A 179 -19.55 -0.10 13.93
N GLY A 180 -18.83 -0.97 14.65
CA GLY A 180 -19.35 -2.25 15.12
C GLY A 180 -18.33 -3.38 15.05
N GLU A 181 -18.78 -4.58 15.34
CA GLU A 181 -17.96 -5.80 15.30
C GLU A 181 -17.74 -6.29 13.86
N PHE A 182 -17.15 -5.45 13.01
CA PHE A 182 -16.86 -5.77 11.63
C PHE A 182 -15.39 -6.11 11.42
N LYS A 183 -15.13 -6.97 10.42
CA LYS A 183 -13.78 -7.34 10.04
C LYS A 183 -13.00 -6.15 9.50
N ASN A 184 -11.97 -5.75 10.21
CA ASN A 184 -11.02 -4.77 9.71
C ASN A 184 -9.81 -5.44 9.04
N GLY A 185 -9.28 -4.83 7.99
CA GLY A 185 -8.14 -5.37 7.25
C GLY A 185 -6.86 -5.41 8.07
N GLY A 186 -6.09 -6.51 7.94
CA GLY A 186 -4.83 -6.69 8.66
C GLY A 186 -4.84 -7.93 9.55
N ARG A 187 -3.77 -8.03 10.37
CA ARG A 187 -3.59 -9.12 11.35
C ARG A 187 -2.92 -8.56 12.59
N GLU A 188 -3.37 -9.03 13.75
CA GLU A 188 -2.80 -8.75 15.06
C GLU A 188 -2.29 -10.05 15.70
N TRP A 189 -1.34 -9.91 16.61
CA TRP A 189 -0.88 -11.02 17.42
C TRP A 189 -1.95 -11.41 18.43
N GLN A 190 -2.49 -12.62 18.29
CA GLN A 190 -3.47 -13.23 19.18
C GLN A 190 -2.97 -14.62 19.62
N PRO A 191 -3.44 -15.16 20.74
CA PRO A 191 -3.17 -16.53 21.12
C PRO A 191 -3.53 -17.47 19.97
N LYS A 192 -2.69 -18.48 19.72
CA LYS A 192 -2.89 -19.42 18.62
C LYS A 192 -4.25 -20.13 18.76
N GLY A 193 -5.06 -20.03 17.72
CA GLY A 193 -6.38 -20.64 17.68
C GLY A 193 -7.48 -19.82 18.36
N GLN A 194 -7.20 -18.61 18.83
CA GLN A 194 -8.14 -17.69 19.48
C GLN A 194 -8.21 -16.34 18.75
N PRO A 195 -8.64 -16.28 17.48
CA PRO A 195 -8.82 -15.01 16.78
C PRO A 195 -9.98 -14.22 17.40
N LEU A 196 -9.94 -12.89 17.27
CA LEU A 196 -11.12 -12.07 17.54
C LEU A 196 -12.24 -12.48 16.57
N THR A 197 -13.42 -12.77 17.12
CA THR A 197 -14.61 -13.05 16.33
C THR A 197 -15.32 -11.77 15.98
N VAL A 198 -15.87 -11.68 14.78
CA VAL A 198 -16.59 -10.54 14.24
C VAL A 198 -17.83 -11.02 13.49
N ASN A 199 -18.72 -10.10 13.13
CA ASN A 199 -19.94 -10.40 12.40
C ASN A 199 -19.62 -11.08 11.06
N THR A 200 -20.46 -12.04 10.65
CA THR A 200 -20.32 -12.74 9.36
C THR A 200 -20.67 -11.85 8.17
N HIS A 201 -21.48 -10.82 8.37
CA HIS A 201 -21.93 -9.88 7.36
C HIS A 201 -21.70 -8.44 7.81
N ASP A 202 -21.27 -7.58 6.88
CA ASP A 202 -20.98 -6.16 7.11
C ASP A 202 -22.25 -5.30 6.89
N PHE A 203 -23.35 -5.62 7.55
CA PHE A 203 -24.55 -4.76 7.58
C PHE A 203 -24.32 -3.61 8.54
N MET A 204 -24.61 -2.39 8.08
CA MET A 204 -24.50 -1.20 8.91
C MET A 204 -25.49 -1.30 10.06
N ASP A 205 -25.01 -1.06 11.27
CA ASP A 205 -25.85 -0.87 12.44
C ASP A 205 -26.51 0.52 12.37
N ASP A 206 -27.81 0.59 12.55
CA ASP A 206 -28.57 1.85 12.42
C ASP A 206 -28.29 2.83 13.57
N GLU A 207 -27.89 2.35 14.75
CA GLU A 207 -27.55 3.18 15.91
C GLU A 207 -26.09 3.66 15.86
N LEU A 208 -25.15 2.76 15.48
CA LEU A 208 -23.73 3.06 15.43
C LEU A 208 -23.31 3.74 14.12
N GLY A 209 -23.97 3.44 13.02
CA GLY A 209 -23.76 4.07 11.72
C GLY A 209 -22.35 3.93 11.17
N LYS A 210 -21.81 5.04 10.71
CA LYS A 210 -20.46 5.15 10.13
C LYS A 210 -19.68 6.25 10.81
N ALA A 211 -18.40 5.98 11.03
CA ALA A 211 -17.44 7.03 11.37
C ALA A 211 -16.93 7.70 10.09
N ILE A 212 -16.91 9.03 10.10
CA ILE A 212 -16.43 9.88 9.01
C ILE A 212 -15.24 10.69 9.54
N PRO A 213 -14.00 10.16 9.47
CA PRO A 213 -12.85 10.88 9.98
C PRO A 213 -12.41 11.94 8.97
N TYR A 214 -12.58 13.22 9.31
CA TYR A 214 -12.03 14.33 8.55
C TYR A 214 -10.73 14.81 9.20
N GLY A 215 -9.65 14.79 8.43
CA GLY A 215 -8.31 15.11 8.90
C GLY A 215 -7.84 16.50 8.52
N VAL A 216 -7.09 17.11 9.44
CA VAL A 216 -6.33 18.35 9.23
C VAL A 216 -4.90 18.08 9.67
N TYR A 217 -3.96 18.05 8.73
CA TYR A 217 -2.55 17.79 8.98
C TYR A 217 -1.71 19.04 8.81
N ASP A 218 -1.00 19.44 9.86
CA ASP A 218 -0.04 20.55 9.85
C ASP A 218 1.29 20.10 9.24
N LEU A 219 1.61 20.62 8.06
CA LEU A 219 2.80 20.25 7.31
C LEU A 219 4.10 20.67 8.00
N SER A 220 4.06 21.72 8.79
CA SER A 220 5.25 22.28 9.44
C SER A 220 5.56 21.62 10.79
N ARG A 221 4.54 21.16 11.50
CA ARG A 221 4.66 20.63 12.87
C ARG A 221 4.62 19.12 12.96
N ASN A 222 4.26 18.42 11.87
CA ASN A 222 3.98 17.00 11.87
C ASN A 222 2.95 16.62 12.96
N GLU A 223 1.90 17.43 13.05
CA GLU A 223 0.79 17.25 13.99
C GLU A 223 -0.52 17.21 13.19
N GLY A 224 -1.51 16.50 13.72
CA GLY A 224 -2.81 16.40 13.06
C GLY A 224 -3.97 16.45 14.02
N TRP A 225 -5.10 16.88 13.46
CA TRP A 225 -6.41 16.85 14.08
C TRP A 225 -7.34 15.99 13.26
N VAL A 226 -8.19 15.21 13.92
CA VAL A 226 -9.25 14.45 13.25
C VAL A 226 -10.57 14.70 13.94
N SER A 227 -11.53 15.26 13.20
CA SER A 227 -12.94 15.25 13.60
C SER A 227 -13.58 13.95 13.15
N VAL A 228 -14.07 13.14 14.06
CA VAL A 228 -14.78 11.91 13.76
C VAL A 228 -16.28 12.25 13.68
N GLY A 229 -16.78 12.47 12.48
CA GLY A 229 -18.19 12.78 12.23
C GLY A 229 -19.06 11.54 12.23
N ILE A 230 -20.34 11.72 12.57
CA ILE A 230 -21.36 10.65 12.61
C ILE A 230 -22.52 10.90 11.64
N ASP A 231 -22.57 12.06 11.01
CA ASP A 231 -23.69 12.46 10.14
C ASP A 231 -23.28 12.39 8.65
N HIS A 232 -22.89 13.50 8.05
CA HIS A 232 -22.58 13.57 6.61
C HIS A 232 -21.25 14.27 6.34
N ASP A 233 -20.57 13.79 5.30
CA ASP A 233 -19.33 14.38 4.78
C ASP A 233 -19.66 15.55 3.84
N THR A 234 -19.92 16.71 4.44
CA THR A 234 -20.26 17.94 3.73
C THR A 234 -19.15 18.99 3.83
N ALA A 235 -19.23 20.01 3.00
CA ALA A 235 -18.29 21.14 3.06
C ALA A 235 -18.34 21.88 4.42
N GLN A 236 -19.49 21.96 5.04
CA GLN A 236 -19.68 22.55 6.37
C GLN A 236 -18.97 21.72 7.45
N PHE A 237 -19.11 20.39 7.42
CA PHE A 237 -18.36 19.49 8.31
C PHE A 237 -16.84 19.65 8.12
N ALA A 238 -16.37 19.66 6.86
CA ALA A 238 -14.97 19.84 6.54
C ALA A 238 -14.41 21.15 7.11
N VAL A 239 -15.10 22.26 6.92
CA VAL A 239 -14.69 23.58 7.45
C VAL A 239 -14.79 23.64 8.97
N GLN A 240 -15.78 23.00 9.57
CA GLN A 240 -15.89 22.90 11.03
C GLN A 240 -14.69 22.12 11.62
N ALA A 241 -14.23 21.05 10.96
CA ALA A 241 -13.03 20.34 11.37
C ALA A 241 -11.77 21.24 11.32
N VAL A 242 -11.64 22.09 10.30
CA VAL A 242 -10.56 23.10 10.23
C VAL A 242 -10.68 24.13 11.36
N LEU A 243 -11.89 24.59 11.67
CA LEU A 243 -12.12 25.52 12.78
C LEU A 243 -11.76 24.90 14.14
N ARG A 244 -12.13 23.62 14.37
CA ARG A 244 -11.75 22.87 15.58
C ARG A 244 -10.24 22.72 15.70
N TRP A 245 -9.55 22.32 14.62
CA TRP A 245 -8.10 22.30 14.59
C TRP A 245 -7.50 23.65 14.96
N TRP A 246 -8.00 24.73 14.36
CA TRP A 246 -7.52 26.07 14.65
C TRP A 246 -7.64 26.43 16.14
N LYS A 247 -8.82 26.24 16.72
CA LYS A 247 -9.08 26.55 18.13
C LYS A 247 -8.28 25.65 19.10
N LYS A 248 -8.17 24.35 18.80
CA LYS A 248 -7.54 23.36 19.70
C LYS A 248 -6.02 23.29 19.58
N MET A 249 -5.48 23.60 18.41
CA MET A 249 -4.05 23.44 18.12
C MET A 249 -3.45 24.69 17.44
N GLY A 250 -4.04 25.14 16.34
CA GLY A 250 -3.48 26.17 15.46
C GLY A 250 -3.21 27.49 16.19
N LEU A 251 -4.16 28.03 16.92
CA LEU A 251 -4.04 29.32 17.62
C LEU A 251 -2.84 29.34 18.57
N ARG A 252 -2.62 28.27 19.30
CA ARG A 252 -1.46 28.15 20.22
C ARG A 252 -0.14 27.97 19.47
N ARG A 253 -0.16 27.28 18.35
CA ARG A 253 1.04 27.02 17.54
C ARG A 253 1.50 28.19 16.70
N TYR A 254 0.57 29.05 16.33
CA TYR A 254 0.77 30.16 15.41
C TYR A 254 0.14 31.46 15.96
N PRO A 255 0.61 31.98 17.13
CA PRO A 255 0.00 33.16 17.76
C PRO A 255 0.10 34.43 16.90
N GLY A 256 1.07 34.49 15.99
CA GLY A 256 1.28 35.59 15.05
C GLY A 256 0.82 35.31 13.61
N ALA A 257 -0.06 34.33 13.41
CA ALA A 257 -0.53 34.00 12.06
C ALA A 257 -1.28 35.17 11.41
N LYS A 258 -0.93 35.44 10.17
CA LYS A 258 -1.57 36.47 9.33
C LYS A 258 -2.32 35.89 8.16
N GLN A 259 -2.13 34.60 7.88
CA GLN A 259 -2.72 33.88 6.77
C GLN A 259 -2.70 32.38 7.05
N LEU A 260 -3.73 31.66 6.62
CA LEU A 260 -3.80 30.18 6.60
C LEU A 260 -3.71 29.68 5.16
N LEU A 261 -2.86 28.70 4.88
CA LEU A 261 -2.87 27.96 3.62
C LEU A 261 -3.50 26.58 3.84
N ILE A 262 -4.46 26.25 3.00
CA ILE A 262 -5.09 24.92 2.91
C ILE A 262 -4.69 24.29 1.58
N THR A 263 -4.13 23.09 1.61
CA THR A 263 -3.97 22.23 0.43
C THR A 263 -5.01 21.11 0.51
N ALA A 264 -5.77 20.91 -0.55
CA ALA A 264 -6.90 19.99 -0.58
C ALA A 264 -7.05 19.32 -1.94
N ASP A 265 -7.73 18.19 -1.97
CA ASP A 265 -8.12 17.56 -3.23
C ASP A 265 -9.14 18.39 -4.00
N GLY A 266 -9.24 18.13 -5.31
CA GLY A 266 -10.21 18.81 -6.18
C GLY A 266 -11.64 18.25 -6.07
N GLY A 267 -11.90 17.22 -5.30
CA GLY A 267 -13.19 16.54 -5.16
C GLY A 267 -13.66 16.40 -3.71
N GLY A 268 -14.80 15.72 -3.51
CA GLY A 268 -15.36 15.49 -2.18
C GLY A 268 -15.93 16.75 -1.52
N SER A 269 -15.99 16.73 -0.17
CA SER A 269 -16.51 17.83 0.65
C SER A 269 -15.72 19.13 0.54
N ASN A 270 -14.42 19.03 0.22
CA ASN A 270 -13.50 20.14 0.01
C ASN A 270 -13.21 20.44 -1.49
N GLY A 271 -14.08 19.98 -2.39
CA GLY A 271 -13.88 20.08 -3.83
C GLY A 271 -13.80 21.51 -4.35
N SER A 272 -12.92 21.77 -5.34
CA SER A 272 -12.68 23.08 -5.95
C SER A 272 -13.93 23.69 -6.62
N ARG A 273 -14.84 22.84 -7.11
CA ARG A 273 -16.11 23.27 -7.71
C ARG A 273 -17.26 23.46 -6.71
N SER A 274 -17.07 23.05 -5.45
CA SER A 274 -18.09 23.20 -4.42
C SER A 274 -18.29 24.67 -4.03
N ARG A 275 -19.47 25.21 -4.30
CA ARG A 275 -19.87 26.56 -3.86
C ARG A 275 -19.96 26.63 -2.35
N LEU A 276 -20.56 25.60 -1.73
CA LEU A 276 -20.75 25.51 -0.28
C LEU A 276 -19.41 25.53 0.46
N TRP A 277 -18.39 24.87 -0.08
CA TRP A 277 -17.03 24.93 0.46
C TRP A 277 -16.50 26.36 0.53
N LYS A 278 -16.68 27.14 -0.54
CA LYS A 278 -16.23 28.54 -0.59
C LYS A 278 -16.98 29.44 0.37
N VAL A 279 -18.30 29.23 0.51
CA VAL A 279 -19.14 29.96 1.48
C VAL A 279 -18.72 29.65 2.91
N ALA A 280 -18.59 28.37 3.24
CA ALA A 280 -18.17 27.95 4.59
C ALA A 280 -16.75 28.46 4.93
N LEU A 281 -15.82 28.46 3.96
CA LEU A 281 -14.48 29.03 4.17
C LEU A 281 -14.50 30.55 4.34
N GLN A 282 -15.40 31.28 3.68
CA GLN A 282 -15.58 32.71 3.92
C GLN A 282 -16.02 32.98 5.37
N GLU A 283 -16.93 32.19 5.90
CA GLU A 283 -17.34 32.28 7.30
C GLU A 283 -16.17 31.94 8.23
N LEU A 284 -15.40 30.91 7.92
CA LEU A 284 -14.20 30.58 8.67
C LEU A 284 -13.20 31.73 8.67
N ALA A 285 -12.91 32.35 7.50
CA ALA A 285 -12.00 33.48 7.40
C ALA A 285 -12.43 34.68 8.28
N MET A 286 -13.75 34.94 8.33
CA MET A 286 -14.30 35.94 9.22
C MET A 286 -14.14 35.57 10.70
N ARG A 287 -14.40 34.31 11.09
CA ARG A 287 -14.31 33.84 12.48
C ARG A 287 -12.88 33.84 13.01
N ILE A 288 -11.89 33.50 12.17
CA ILE A 288 -10.49 33.48 12.59
C ILE A 288 -9.76 34.82 12.32
N GLY A 289 -10.41 35.74 11.65
CA GLY A 289 -9.91 37.10 11.41
C GLY A 289 -8.72 37.18 10.44
N MET A 290 -8.49 36.16 9.60
CA MET A 290 -7.37 36.16 8.67
C MET A 290 -7.72 35.56 7.30
N PRO A 291 -6.98 35.94 6.23
CA PRO A 291 -7.13 35.35 4.91
C PRO A 291 -6.88 33.85 4.91
N ILE A 292 -7.70 33.10 4.17
CA ILE A 292 -7.51 31.68 3.90
C ILE A 292 -7.19 31.50 2.42
N GLN A 293 -5.97 31.11 2.13
CA GLN A 293 -5.56 30.71 0.79
C GLN A 293 -5.81 29.21 0.62
N VAL A 294 -6.35 28.81 -0.53
CA VAL A 294 -6.59 27.42 -0.90
C VAL A 294 -5.83 27.10 -2.18
N CYS A 295 -5.18 25.95 -2.19
CA CYS A 295 -4.60 25.37 -3.39
C CYS A 295 -5.11 23.93 -3.51
N HIS A 296 -5.85 23.66 -4.59
CA HIS A 296 -6.33 22.31 -4.87
C HIS A 296 -5.34 21.53 -5.73
N PHE A 297 -5.18 20.25 -5.40
CA PHE A 297 -4.45 19.34 -6.28
C PHE A 297 -5.18 19.16 -7.61
N PRO A 298 -4.45 18.88 -8.70
CA PRO A 298 -5.06 18.60 -10.00
C PRO A 298 -6.02 17.39 -9.92
N PRO A 299 -7.04 17.32 -10.78
CA PRO A 299 -7.95 16.17 -10.83
C PRO A 299 -7.21 14.83 -10.98
N GLY A 300 -7.66 13.80 -10.28
CA GLY A 300 -7.07 12.46 -10.35
C GLY A 300 -5.76 12.29 -9.57
N THR A 301 -5.33 13.27 -8.80
CA THR A 301 -4.05 13.25 -8.08
C THR A 301 -4.18 13.18 -6.55
N SER A 302 -5.32 12.75 -6.03
CA SER A 302 -5.60 12.64 -4.58
C SER A 302 -4.51 11.87 -3.81
N LYS A 303 -3.94 10.84 -4.41
CA LYS A 303 -2.84 10.07 -3.80
C LYS A 303 -1.58 10.92 -3.49
N TRP A 304 -1.45 12.14 -4.05
CA TRP A 304 -0.34 13.04 -3.79
C TRP A 304 -0.61 14.03 -2.65
N ASN A 305 -1.85 14.03 -2.12
CA ASN A 305 -2.20 14.82 -0.95
C ASN A 305 -1.35 14.38 0.26
N LYS A 306 -0.67 15.34 0.89
CA LYS A 306 0.32 15.02 1.95
C LYS A 306 -0.30 14.32 3.14
N ILE A 307 -1.54 14.63 3.48
CA ILE A 307 -2.27 14.02 4.59
C ILE A 307 -2.39 12.49 4.44
N GLU A 308 -2.56 11.99 3.21
CA GLU A 308 -2.66 10.56 2.93
C GLU A 308 -1.41 9.78 3.37
N HIS A 309 -0.24 10.31 3.02
CA HIS A 309 1.05 9.65 3.27
C HIS A 309 1.67 9.98 4.62
N ARG A 310 1.26 11.10 5.22
CA ARG A 310 1.86 11.59 6.47
C ARG A 310 1.01 11.33 7.70
N MET A 311 -0.29 11.08 7.51
CA MET A 311 -1.23 10.89 8.61
C MET A 311 -2.14 9.67 8.41
N PHE A 312 -2.94 9.62 7.35
CA PHE A 312 -3.96 8.59 7.19
C PHE A 312 -3.40 7.18 7.03
N CYS A 313 -2.26 7.01 6.34
CA CYS A 313 -1.58 5.72 6.24
C CYS A 313 -1.20 5.17 7.62
N HIS A 314 -0.75 6.02 8.54
CA HIS A 314 -0.34 5.63 9.89
C HIS A 314 -1.55 5.30 10.76
N ILE A 315 -2.65 6.06 10.64
CA ILE A 315 -3.94 5.72 11.29
C ILE A 315 -4.39 4.34 10.82
N THR A 316 -4.38 4.10 9.49
CA THR A 316 -4.76 2.80 8.93
C THR A 316 -3.87 1.66 9.44
N GLN A 317 -2.57 1.89 9.62
CA GLN A 317 -1.67 0.90 10.19
C GLN A 317 -1.95 0.64 11.67
N ASN A 318 -2.31 1.68 12.43
CA ASN A 318 -2.52 1.57 13.87
C ASN A 318 -3.79 0.78 14.23
N TRP A 319 -4.83 0.82 13.39
CA TRP A 319 -6.08 0.10 13.65
C TRP A 319 -6.27 -1.20 12.82
N ARG A 320 -5.22 -1.62 12.10
CA ARG A 320 -5.27 -2.87 11.33
C ARG A 320 -5.57 -4.06 12.23
N GLY A 321 -6.50 -4.91 11.78
CA GLY A 321 -6.86 -6.14 12.49
C GLY A 321 -7.70 -5.93 13.76
N GLN A 322 -8.01 -4.68 14.13
CA GLN A 322 -8.87 -4.36 15.27
C GLN A 322 -10.29 -4.01 14.79
N PRO A 323 -11.34 -4.65 15.29
CA PRO A 323 -12.72 -4.23 15.05
C PRO A 323 -12.96 -2.81 15.58
N LEU A 324 -13.61 -1.97 14.82
CA LEU A 324 -13.93 -0.58 15.19
C LEU A 324 -15.31 -0.52 15.90
N VAL A 325 -15.36 -1.10 17.08
CA VAL A 325 -16.62 -1.41 17.78
C VAL A 325 -17.40 -0.19 18.29
N SER A 326 -16.76 0.97 18.42
CA SER A 326 -17.41 2.20 18.82
C SER A 326 -16.66 3.43 18.35
N HIS A 327 -17.31 4.60 18.36
CA HIS A 327 -16.67 5.89 18.05
C HIS A 327 -15.53 6.20 19.03
N ASP A 328 -15.65 5.85 20.30
CA ASP A 328 -14.61 6.08 21.31
C ASP A 328 -13.35 5.25 21.01
N VAL A 329 -13.52 3.99 20.59
CA VAL A 329 -12.40 3.15 20.15
C VAL A 329 -11.70 3.75 18.93
N ILE A 330 -12.45 4.24 17.94
CA ILE A 330 -11.91 4.90 16.76
C ILE A 330 -11.12 6.15 17.15
N ILE A 331 -11.67 7.00 18.00
CA ILE A 331 -11.03 8.23 18.49
C ILE A 331 -9.74 7.89 19.24
N ALA A 332 -9.79 6.89 20.13
CA ALA A 332 -8.63 6.45 20.90
C ALA A 332 -7.52 5.91 19.97
N LEU A 333 -7.84 5.06 19.01
CA LEU A 333 -6.89 4.52 18.04
C LEU A 333 -6.26 5.63 17.18
N ILE A 334 -7.04 6.62 16.74
CA ILE A 334 -6.51 7.77 16.01
C ILE A 334 -5.57 8.59 16.90
N ALA A 335 -5.99 8.95 18.11
CA ALA A 335 -5.23 9.80 19.01
C ALA A 335 -3.90 9.15 19.47
N HIS A 336 -3.86 7.82 19.60
CA HIS A 336 -2.65 7.08 19.96
C HIS A 336 -1.75 6.74 18.75
N THR A 337 -2.13 7.14 17.54
CA THR A 337 -1.28 6.94 16.36
C THR A 337 -0.04 7.83 16.43
N THR A 338 1.13 7.22 16.38
CA THR A 338 2.42 7.89 16.39
C THR A 338 3.37 7.27 15.37
N THR A 339 4.50 7.94 15.10
CA THR A 339 5.55 7.45 14.19
C THR A 339 6.93 7.76 14.76
N ARG A 340 7.96 7.10 14.24
CA ARG A 340 9.36 7.43 14.57
C ARG A 340 9.72 8.88 14.25
N ALA A 341 9.04 9.50 13.29
CA ALA A 341 9.22 10.90 12.93
C ALA A 341 8.47 11.86 13.86
N GLY A 342 7.83 11.38 14.91
CA GLY A 342 7.19 12.20 15.95
C GLY A 342 5.80 12.73 15.57
N LEU A 343 5.05 12.03 14.72
CA LEU A 343 3.65 12.38 14.44
C LEU A 343 2.84 12.38 15.76
N ARG A 344 2.05 13.43 15.96
CA ARG A 344 1.13 13.58 17.10
C ARG A 344 -0.26 13.91 16.59
N LEU A 345 -1.23 13.12 17.00
CA LEU A 345 -2.62 13.30 16.60
C LEU A 345 -3.50 13.65 17.79
N ARG A 346 -4.55 14.41 17.51
CA ARG A 346 -5.70 14.61 18.39
C ARG A 346 -6.95 14.27 17.60
N ALA A 347 -7.92 13.64 18.26
CA ALA A 347 -9.20 13.31 17.67
C ALA A 347 -10.32 13.59 18.66
N GLU A 348 -11.44 14.06 18.16
CA GLU A 348 -12.68 14.24 18.94
C GLU A 348 -13.89 13.86 18.09
N LEU A 349 -14.95 13.42 18.77
CA LEU A 349 -16.24 13.21 18.15
C LEU A 349 -16.82 14.53 17.65
N ASP A 350 -17.39 14.50 16.47
CA ASP A 350 -18.21 15.59 15.95
C ASP A 350 -19.67 15.09 15.76
N ALA A 351 -20.49 15.34 16.77
CA ALA A 351 -21.92 15.03 16.76
C ALA A 351 -22.78 16.13 16.11
N GLY A 352 -22.16 17.07 15.39
CA GLY A 352 -22.88 18.12 14.68
C GLY A 352 -23.72 17.58 13.53
N HIS A 353 -24.82 18.25 13.26
CA HIS A 353 -25.67 17.94 12.12
C HIS A 353 -25.24 18.77 10.88
N TYR A 354 -24.98 18.07 9.78
CA TYR A 354 -24.46 18.64 8.53
C TYR A 354 -25.30 18.21 7.34
N PRO A 355 -26.44 18.89 7.07
CA PRO A 355 -27.39 18.48 6.05
C PRO A 355 -26.76 18.42 4.65
N THR A 356 -27.14 17.39 3.90
CA THR A 356 -26.79 17.27 2.49
C THR A 356 -27.71 18.11 1.61
N GLY A 357 -27.28 18.34 0.35
CA GLY A 357 -28.12 19.01 -0.65
C GLY A 357 -28.27 20.53 -0.46
N THR A 358 -27.52 21.15 0.44
CA THR A 358 -27.50 22.63 0.62
C THR A 358 -27.08 23.30 -0.68
N LYS A 359 -27.99 24.09 -1.27
CA LYS A 359 -27.74 24.84 -2.49
C LYS A 359 -27.22 26.23 -2.14
N VAL A 360 -26.29 26.73 -2.92
CA VAL A 360 -25.76 28.11 -2.85
C VAL A 360 -26.12 28.82 -4.12
N SER A 361 -26.82 29.94 -4.00
CA SER A 361 -27.22 30.80 -5.11
C SER A 361 -26.04 31.57 -5.73
N ASP A 362 -26.23 32.11 -6.92
CA ASP A 362 -25.22 32.97 -7.58
C ASP A 362 -24.99 34.25 -6.77
N ASP A 363 -26.03 34.82 -6.17
CA ASP A 363 -25.94 36.00 -5.31
C ASP A 363 -25.11 35.75 -4.05
N GLU A 364 -25.29 34.62 -3.39
CA GLU A 364 -24.48 34.21 -2.23
C GLU A 364 -23.01 34.05 -2.64
N LEU A 365 -22.75 33.43 -3.79
CA LEU A 365 -21.40 33.26 -4.30
C LEU A 365 -20.75 34.62 -4.67
N ALA A 366 -21.50 35.52 -5.28
CA ALA A 366 -21.05 36.85 -5.65
C ALA A 366 -20.70 37.73 -4.44
N ARG A 367 -21.33 37.50 -3.30
CA ARG A 367 -21.04 38.23 -2.04
C ARG A 367 -19.74 37.82 -1.36
N LEU A 368 -19.06 36.76 -1.82
CA LEU A 368 -17.81 36.33 -1.21
C LEU A 368 -16.67 37.29 -1.50
N SER A 369 -15.81 37.52 -0.51
CA SER A 369 -14.53 38.22 -0.68
C SER A 369 -13.47 37.27 -1.24
N LEU A 370 -13.75 36.72 -2.42
CA LEU A 370 -12.93 35.73 -3.09
C LEU A 370 -11.97 36.35 -4.07
N LYS A 371 -10.68 36.23 -3.85
CA LYS A 371 -9.63 36.64 -4.81
C LYS A 371 -9.09 35.38 -5.50
N ARG A 372 -9.34 35.25 -6.80
CA ARG A 372 -8.77 34.18 -7.63
C ARG A 372 -7.31 34.50 -7.96
N ASN A 373 -6.49 33.42 -8.02
CA ASN A 373 -5.12 33.56 -8.52
C ASN A 373 -5.14 33.67 -10.05
N GLU A 374 -4.14 34.30 -10.63
CA GLU A 374 -3.95 34.39 -12.09
C GLU A 374 -3.72 32.98 -12.69
N PHE A 375 -2.94 32.15 -11.98
CA PHE A 375 -2.69 30.78 -12.37
C PHE A 375 -3.78 29.88 -11.79
N HIS A 376 -4.62 29.31 -12.64
CA HIS A 376 -5.71 28.40 -12.27
C HIS A 376 -6.56 28.90 -11.09
N GLY A 377 -7.22 30.03 -11.25
CA GLY A 377 -8.04 30.67 -10.23
C GLY A 377 -9.21 29.84 -9.69
N ASP A 378 -9.57 28.75 -10.37
CA ASP A 378 -10.54 27.76 -9.88
C ASP A 378 -9.91 26.76 -8.89
N TRP A 379 -8.60 26.54 -8.98
CA TRP A 379 -7.85 25.68 -8.06
C TRP A 379 -7.13 26.50 -6.99
N ASN A 380 -6.75 27.75 -7.31
CA ASN A 380 -5.95 28.61 -6.45
C ASN A 380 -6.69 29.91 -6.17
N TYR A 381 -7.11 30.11 -4.94
CA TYR A 381 -7.85 31.31 -4.54
C TYR A 381 -7.65 31.67 -3.07
N THR A 382 -8.02 32.87 -2.69
CA THR A 382 -7.95 33.37 -1.32
C THR A 382 -9.30 33.96 -0.90
N LEU A 383 -9.81 33.54 0.26
CA LEU A 383 -10.96 34.15 0.93
C LEU A 383 -10.46 35.16 1.95
N LEU A 384 -10.86 36.41 1.78
CA LEU A 384 -10.48 37.51 2.66
C LEU A 384 -11.54 37.70 3.76
N PRO A 385 -11.15 37.95 5.03
CA PRO A 385 -12.11 38.37 6.03
C PRO A 385 -12.70 39.74 5.58
N LYS A 386 -14.03 39.85 5.64
CA LYS A 386 -14.66 41.15 5.39
C LYS A 386 -14.21 42.12 6.49
N ARG A 387 -13.73 43.29 6.13
CA ARG A 387 -13.56 44.39 7.08
C ARG A 387 -14.96 44.78 7.56
N LYS A 388 -15.17 44.84 8.88
CA LYS A 388 -16.35 45.47 9.46
C LYS A 388 -16.42 46.91 9.04
#